data_6fcd8731d86bd8941ccda3a2b59c55ed
#
_entry.id   6fcd8731d86bd8941ccda3a2b59c55ed
#
_cell.length_a   1.000
_cell.length_b   1.000
_cell.length_c   1.000
_cell.angle_alpha   90.00
_cell.angle_beta   90.00
_cell.angle_gamma   90.00
#
_symmetry.space_group_name_H-M   'P 1'
#
loop_
_entity.id
_entity.type
_entity.pdbx_description
1 polymer ?
#
loop_
_entity_poly.entity_id
_entity_poly.type
_entity_poly.pdbx_seq_one_letter_code
_entity_poly.pdbx_strand_id
1 'polypeptide(L)'
;MGVLALQGGVAEHEKVLRQLGAETRKVRRPEHLEGLDGIVLPGGESTTQSTLLRMEGLDGPLADAITAGLPAYGTCAGMILLATTVLDTREDAVRLGALDAVVRRNAFGRQIDSFEADLDFTGIDDPVHAVFIRAPQVTEVGPDVEVLARAPHGEIVAVRQGHVMATSFHPECQDGEVRVHELFLGLCADRA
;
A
#
# COMPACT_ATOMS: atom_id res chain seq x y z
N MET A 1 -7.59 -0.05 13.53
CA MET A 1 -6.95 0.06 12.19
C MET A 1 -7.74 1.00 11.30
N GLY A 2 -7.07 1.98 10.65
CA GLY A 2 -7.67 2.84 9.63
C GLY A 2 -7.66 2.18 8.25
N VAL A 3 -8.68 2.46 7.43
CA VAL A 3 -8.67 2.18 5.99
C VAL A 3 -9.02 3.47 5.27
N LEU A 4 -8.12 3.99 4.40
CA LEU A 4 -8.36 5.19 3.61
C LEU A 4 -9.56 4.95 2.68
N ALA A 5 -10.69 5.61 2.97
CA ALA A 5 -11.98 5.29 2.36
C ALA A 5 -12.45 6.42 1.41
N LEU A 6 -11.55 6.88 0.55
CA LEU A 6 -11.85 7.88 -0.49
C LEU A 6 -12.23 7.21 -1.82
N GLN A 7 -11.47 6.18 -2.24
CA GLN A 7 -11.73 5.42 -3.47
C GLN A 7 -10.94 4.12 -3.45
N GLY A 8 -11.45 3.03 -4.06
CA GLY A 8 -10.76 1.76 -4.24
C GLY A 8 -11.29 0.63 -3.35
N GLY A 9 -10.46 -0.40 -3.11
CA GLY A 9 -10.78 -1.67 -2.46
C GLY A 9 -10.96 -1.58 -0.93
N VAL A 10 -11.77 -0.64 -0.46
CA VAL A 10 -11.96 -0.37 0.98
C VAL A 10 -12.62 -1.53 1.70
N ALA A 11 -13.68 -2.09 1.11
CA ALA A 11 -14.47 -3.16 1.72
C ALA A 11 -13.68 -4.47 1.82
N GLU A 12 -12.86 -4.75 0.82
CA GLU A 12 -11.99 -5.90 0.73
C GLU A 12 -10.94 -5.87 1.85
N HIS A 13 -10.25 -4.75 2.03
CA HIS A 13 -9.30 -4.56 3.14
C HIS A 13 -9.98 -4.64 4.52
N GLU A 14 -11.15 -4.01 4.70
CA GLU A 14 -11.90 -4.11 5.95
C GLU A 14 -12.30 -5.57 6.24
N LYS A 15 -12.68 -6.35 5.21
CA LYS A 15 -13.00 -7.78 5.36
C LYS A 15 -11.82 -8.56 5.91
N VAL A 16 -10.63 -8.42 5.27
CA VAL A 16 -9.42 -9.14 5.69
C VAL A 16 -8.98 -8.73 7.09
N LEU A 17 -8.92 -7.43 7.38
CA LEU A 17 -8.52 -6.93 8.70
C LEU A 17 -9.44 -7.45 9.81
N ARG A 18 -10.78 -7.49 9.58
CA ARG A 18 -11.73 -8.05 10.55
C ARG A 18 -11.59 -9.54 10.71
N GLN A 19 -11.29 -10.30 9.66
CA GLN A 19 -10.97 -11.73 9.75
C GLN A 19 -9.77 -12.00 10.67
N LEU A 20 -8.79 -11.07 10.68
CA LEU A 20 -7.63 -11.11 11.56
C LEU A 20 -7.90 -10.51 12.96
N GLY A 21 -9.15 -10.16 13.28
CA GLY A 21 -9.56 -9.68 14.60
C GLY A 21 -9.34 -8.17 14.82
N ALA A 22 -8.94 -7.41 13.81
CA ALA A 22 -8.75 -5.98 13.96
C ALA A 22 -10.08 -5.20 13.86
N GLU A 23 -10.28 -4.23 14.75
CA GLU A 23 -11.33 -3.24 14.57
C GLU A 23 -10.96 -2.26 13.46
N THR A 24 -11.89 -1.94 12.56
CA THR A 24 -11.64 -1.09 11.40
C THR A 24 -12.40 0.23 11.48
N ARG A 25 -11.75 1.32 11.01
CA ARG A 25 -12.33 2.66 10.87
C ARG A 25 -12.09 3.18 9.46
N LYS A 26 -13.13 3.67 8.79
CA LYS A 26 -13.01 4.36 7.51
C LYS A 26 -12.43 5.76 7.71
N VAL A 27 -11.26 6.01 7.12
CA VAL A 27 -10.59 7.32 7.16
C VAL A 27 -10.99 8.11 5.92
N ARG A 28 -11.65 9.26 6.13
CA ARG A 28 -12.08 10.17 5.06
C ARG A 28 -11.74 11.62 5.36
N ARG A 29 -11.39 11.94 6.60
CA ARG A 29 -11.08 13.28 7.09
C ARG A 29 -9.96 13.24 8.12
N PRO A 30 -9.25 14.34 8.35
CA PRO A 30 -8.12 14.39 9.29
C PRO A 30 -8.44 13.88 10.70
N GLU A 31 -9.61 14.21 11.24
CA GLU A 31 -10.04 13.77 12.58
C GLU A 31 -10.17 12.24 12.72
N HIS A 32 -10.30 11.52 11.63
CA HIS A 32 -10.36 10.06 11.64
C HIS A 32 -8.99 9.40 11.83
N LEU A 33 -7.89 10.15 11.76
CA LEU A 33 -6.53 9.66 11.99
C LEU A 33 -6.21 9.47 13.47
N GLU A 34 -6.95 10.18 14.34
CA GLU A 34 -6.69 10.17 15.78
C GLU A 34 -6.89 8.77 16.39
N GLY A 35 -5.89 8.32 17.16
CA GLY A 35 -5.94 7.04 17.89
C GLY A 35 -5.91 5.79 17.00
N LEU A 36 -5.36 5.88 15.80
CA LEU A 36 -5.11 4.71 14.94
C LEU A 36 -3.82 3.99 15.34
N ASP A 37 -3.85 2.66 15.35
CA ASP A 37 -2.66 1.81 15.49
C ASP A 37 -1.93 1.62 14.16
N GLY A 38 -2.61 1.83 13.04
CA GLY A 38 -2.06 1.77 11.69
C GLY A 38 -3.12 2.10 10.64
N ILE A 39 -2.69 2.33 9.40
CA ILE A 39 -3.58 2.68 8.28
C ILE A 39 -3.27 1.87 7.02
N VAL A 40 -4.31 1.40 6.33
CA VAL A 40 -4.21 0.82 4.99
C VAL A 40 -4.65 1.84 3.94
N LEU A 41 -3.84 2.00 2.90
CA LEU A 41 -4.13 2.79 1.71
C LEU A 41 -4.47 1.83 0.56
N PRO A 42 -5.76 1.67 0.22
CA PRO A 42 -6.21 0.69 -0.75
C PRO A 42 -5.70 0.95 -2.16
N GLY A 43 -5.66 -0.11 -2.95
CA GLY A 43 -5.59 -0.02 -4.39
C GLY A 43 -6.82 0.67 -4.98
N GLY A 44 -6.64 1.23 -6.19
CA GLY A 44 -7.67 2.01 -6.88
C GLY A 44 -7.06 2.85 -7.99
N GLU A 45 -7.66 4.03 -8.28
CA GLU A 45 -7.13 4.98 -9.25
C GLU A 45 -6.38 6.10 -8.51
N SER A 46 -5.04 6.10 -8.61
CA SER A 46 -4.16 7.00 -7.84
C SER A 46 -4.39 8.49 -8.10
N THR A 47 -4.78 8.88 -9.33
CA THR A 47 -5.08 10.28 -9.64
C THR A 47 -6.36 10.75 -8.94
N THR A 48 -7.38 9.90 -8.91
CA THR A 48 -8.63 10.16 -8.19
C THR A 48 -8.38 10.23 -6.69
N GLN A 49 -7.63 9.27 -6.13
CA GLN A 49 -7.28 9.28 -4.70
C GLN A 49 -6.49 10.54 -4.33
N SER A 50 -5.51 10.95 -5.16
CA SER A 50 -4.75 12.19 -4.99
C SER A 50 -5.64 13.43 -4.96
N THR A 51 -6.60 13.52 -5.89
CA THR A 51 -7.55 14.62 -5.93
C THR A 51 -8.44 14.66 -4.69
N LEU A 52 -8.98 13.52 -4.27
CA LEU A 52 -9.84 13.41 -3.10
C LEU A 52 -9.08 13.70 -1.79
N LEU A 53 -7.82 13.23 -1.65
CA LEU A 53 -6.98 13.56 -0.50
C LEU A 53 -6.86 15.08 -0.31
N ARG A 54 -6.58 15.83 -1.39
CA ARG A 54 -6.51 17.29 -1.34
C ARG A 54 -7.86 17.95 -1.04
N MET A 55 -8.94 17.47 -1.66
CA MET A 55 -10.28 18.03 -1.45
C MET A 55 -10.75 17.88 0.00
N GLU A 56 -10.40 16.78 0.66
CA GLU A 56 -10.73 16.51 2.06
C GLU A 56 -9.68 17.08 3.04
N GLY A 57 -8.63 17.73 2.53
CA GLY A 57 -7.53 18.29 3.35
C GLY A 57 -6.77 17.22 4.14
N LEU A 58 -6.72 16.00 3.62
CA LEU A 58 -6.17 14.82 4.31
C LEU A 58 -4.71 14.53 3.91
N ASP A 59 -4.21 15.08 2.81
CA ASP A 59 -2.87 14.82 2.27
C ASP A 59 -1.75 15.20 3.27
N GLY A 60 -1.76 16.41 3.80
CA GLY A 60 -0.80 16.86 4.82
C GLY A 60 -0.92 16.08 6.14
N PRO A 61 -2.09 16.07 6.79
CA PRO A 61 -2.28 15.34 8.05
C PRO A 61 -1.93 13.85 7.98
N LEU A 62 -2.21 13.18 6.85
CA LEU A 62 -1.84 11.78 6.66
C LEU A 62 -0.33 11.59 6.52
N ALA A 63 0.35 12.45 5.74
CA ALA A 63 1.80 12.43 5.61
C ALA A 63 2.49 12.69 6.97
N ASP A 64 2.00 13.67 7.73
CA ASP A 64 2.51 13.99 9.05
C ASP A 64 2.31 12.83 10.04
N ALA A 65 1.16 12.19 10.04
CA ALA A 65 0.87 11.05 10.90
C ALA A 65 1.81 9.88 10.62
N ILE A 66 2.03 9.53 9.32
CA ILE A 66 2.95 8.46 8.94
C ILE A 66 4.40 8.84 9.31
N THR A 67 4.82 10.07 9.06
CA THR A 67 6.16 10.57 9.45
C THR A 67 6.35 10.53 10.97
N ALA A 68 5.30 10.81 11.75
CA ALA A 68 5.30 10.69 13.21
C ALA A 68 5.28 9.21 13.66
N GLY A 69 5.26 8.27 12.72
CA GLY A 69 5.40 6.84 12.93
C GLY A 69 4.10 6.05 12.88
N LEU A 70 2.97 6.57 12.42
CA LEU A 70 1.78 5.74 12.17
C LEU A 70 2.12 4.66 11.14
N PRO A 71 2.01 3.36 11.47
CA PRO A 71 2.23 2.29 10.50
C PRO A 71 1.29 2.42 9.30
N ALA A 72 1.85 2.27 8.09
CA ALA A 72 1.09 2.42 6.86
C ALA A 72 1.34 1.25 5.89
N TYR A 73 0.28 0.74 5.30
CA TYR A 73 0.34 -0.27 4.26
C TYR A 73 -0.38 0.19 3.01
N GLY A 74 0.32 0.24 1.88
CA GLY A 74 -0.25 0.64 0.58
C GLY A 74 -0.29 -0.50 -0.43
N THR A 75 -1.47 -0.78 -1.01
CA THR A 75 -1.61 -1.72 -2.13
C THR A 75 -1.77 -0.96 -3.44
N CYS A 76 -1.08 -1.34 -4.51
CA CYS A 76 -1.19 -0.79 -5.86
C CYS A 76 -1.17 0.77 -5.86
N ALA A 77 -2.32 1.44 -5.97
CA ALA A 77 -2.41 2.90 -5.88
C ALA A 77 -1.91 3.44 -4.53
N GLY A 78 -2.12 2.71 -3.43
CA GLY A 78 -1.57 3.05 -2.12
C GLY A 78 -0.05 3.07 -2.09
N MET A 79 0.63 2.14 -2.79
CA MET A 79 2.09 2.18 -3.00
C MET A 79 2.52 3.46 -3.71
N ILE A 80 1.77 3.87 -4.75
CA ILE A 80 2.05 5.10 -5.50
C ILE A 80 1.95 6.33 -4.58
N LEU A 81 0.94 6.37 -3.70
CA LEU A 81 0.78 7.49 -2.76
C LEU A 81 1.90 7.55 -1.72
N LEU A 82 2.41 6.41 -1.25
CA LEU A 82 3.46 6.33 -0.23
C LEU A 82 4.85 6.72 -0.76
N ALA A 83 5.11 6.53 -2.05
CA ALA A 83 6.43 6.72 -2.65
C ALA A 83 6.92 8.18 -2.59
N THR A 84 8.25 8.35 -2.47
CA THR A 84 8.92 9.66 -2.59
C THR A 84 8.92 10.16 -4.02
N THR A 85 9.08 9.26 -4.99
CA THR A 85 9.13 9.61 -6.42
C THR A 85 8.20 8.70 -7.23
N VAL A 86 7.41 9.32 -8.10
CA VAL A 86 6.47 8.60 -8.99
C VAL A 86 6.73 9.03 -10.42
N LEU A 87 7.05 8.05 -11.27
CA LEU A 87 7.22 8.24 -12.72
C LEU A 87 5.86 8.15 -13.44
N ASP A 88 5.77 8.81 -14.59
CA ASP A 88 4.58 8.78 -15.46
C ASP A 88 3.30 9.27 -14.74
N THR A 89 3.46 10.31 -13.90
CA THR A 89 2.37 10.93 -13.15
C THR A 89 2.28 12.43 -13.40
N ARG A 90 1.19 13.06 -12.97
CA ARG A 90 1.01 14.51 -13.03
C ARG A 90 1.90 15.19 -11.98
N GLU A 91 2.36 16.41 -12.26
CA GLU A 91 3.15 17.21 -11.31
C GLU A 91 2.43 17.45 -9.98
N ASP A 92 1.12 17.66 -10.06
CA ASP A 92 0.25 17.95 -8.91
C ASP A 92 -0.24 16.69 -8.17
N ALA A 93 0.27 15.50 -8.50
CA ALA A 93 -0.11 14.28 -7.80
C ALA A 93 0.40 14.30 -6.34
N VAL A 94 -0.46 13.90 -5.40
CA VAL A 94 -0.09 13.75 -3.99
C VAL A 94 0.93 12.62 -3.85
N ARG A 95 2.00 12.92 -3.13
CA ARG A 95 3.01 11.97 -2.67
C ARG A 95 3.18 12.20 -1.16
N LEU A 96 2.92 11.16 -0.39
CA LEU A 96 3.07 11.20 1.07
C LEU A 96 4.55 11.15 1.49
N GLY A 97 5.42 10.66 0.58
CA GLY A 97 6.88 10.67 0.76
C GLY A 97 7.38 9.79 1.91
N ALA A 98 6.61 8.78 2.30
CA ALA A 98 6.89 7.94 3.45
C ALA A 98 7.72 6.69 3.09
N LEU A 99 7.90 6.40 1.80
CA LEU A 99 8.65 5.25 1.29
C LEU A 99 9.72 5.76 0.31
N ASP A 100 10.99 5.60 0.65
CA ASP A 100 12.12 6.02 -0.20
C ASP A 100 12.29 5.09 -1.39
N ALA A 101 11.37 5.23 -2.34
CA ALA A 101 11.32 4.42 -3.55
C ALA A 101 10.88 5.26 -4.76
N VAL A 102 11.38 4.86 -5.92
CA VAL A 102 10.90 5.34 -7.22
C VAL A 102 9.90 4.34 -7.77
N VAL A 103 8.66 4.78 -7.95
CA VAL A 103 7.57 3.93 -8.42
C VAL A 103 7.12 4.38 -9.81
N ARG A 104 7.07 3.44 -10.77
CA ARG A 104 6.50 3.67 -12.09
C ARG A 104 5.07 3.16 -12.14
N ARG A 105 4.14 4.00 -12.61
CA ARG A 105 2.74 3.63 -12.82
C ARG A 105 2.60 2.75 -14.06
N ASN A 106 1.61 1.83 -14.07
CA ASN A 106 1.28 0.99 -15.23
C ASN A 106 2.50 0.31 -15.89
N ALA A 107 3.40 -0.23 -15.08
CA ALA A 107 4.74 -0.64 -15.53
C ALA A 107 4.77 -1.96 -16.33
N PHE A 108 3.74 -2.81 -16.21
CA PHE A 108 3.70 -4.12 -16.86
C PHE A 108 3.19 -4.11 -18.32
N GLY A 109 3.09 -2.91 -18.93
CA GLY A 109 2.86 -2.73 -20.36
C GLY A 109 1.40 -2.86 -20.80
N ARG A 110 1.11 -2.37 -22.03
CA ARG A 110 -0.25 -2.36 -22.62
C ARG A 110 -0.78 -3.74 -23.02
N GLN A 111 0.04 -4.78 -23.04
CA GLN A 111 -0.36 -6.14 -23.44
C GLN A 111 -0.70 -7.04 -22.26
N ILE A 112 -0.31 -6.68 -21.01
CA ILE A 112 -0.59 -7.45 -19.80
C ILE A 112 -1.25 -6.50 -18.81
N ASP A 113 -2.56 -6.28 -18.96
CA ASP A 113 -3.33 -5.46 -18.03
C ASP A 113 -3.50 -6.12 -16.65
N SER A 114 -3.43 -7.46 -16.59
CA SER A 114 -3.47 -8.25 -15.35
C SER A 114 -2.80 -9.62 -15.54
N PHE A 115 -2.16 -10.10 -14.49
CA PHE A 115 -1.59 -11.46 -14.41
C PHE A 115 -1.56 -11.92 -12.96
N GLU A 116 -1.33 -13.21 -12.76
CA GLU A 116 -1.18 -13.82 -11.44
C GLU A 116 0.17 -14.52 -11.35
N ALA A 117 0.76 -14.54 -10.17
CA ALA A 117 2.01 -15.22 -9.90
C ALA A 117 2.11 -15.63 -8.42
N ASP A 118 2.77 -16.76 -8.16
CA ASP A 118 3.16 -17.13 -6.81
C ASP A 118 4.52 -16.49 -6.51
N LEU A 119 4.62 -15.80 -5.39
CA LEU A 119 5.79 -15.02 -4.99
C LEU A 119 6.41 -15.56 -3.72
N ASP A 120 7.73 -15.75 -3.73
CA ASP A 120 8.48 -15.85 -2.49
C ASP A 120 8.45 -14.49 -1.80
N PHE A 121 7.89 -14.45 -0.58
CA PHE A 121 7.67 -13.22 0.17
C PHE A 121 8.43 -13.26 1.50
N THR A 122 9.32 -12.32 1.71
CA THR A 122 10.13 -12.23 2.95
C THR A 122 9.21 -12.10 4.17
N GLY A 123 9.37 -13.00 5.14
CA GLY A 123 8.57 -13.06 6.36
C GLY A 123 7.30 -13.91 6.24
N ILE A 124 7.10 -14.61 5.12
CA ILE A 124 6.00 -15.57 4.90
C ILE A 124 6.60 -16.86 4.35
N ASP A 125 6.36 -18.00 5.02
CA ASP A 125 7.03 -19.27 4.69
C ASP A 125 6.57 -19.88 3.35
N ASP A 126 5.28 -19.81 3.05
CA ASP A 126 4.71 -20.36 1.81
C ASP A 126 4.53 -19.25 0.75
N PRO A 127 4.64 -19.56 -0.54
CA PRO A 127 4.43 -18.60 -1.60
C PRO A 127 3.09 -17.85 -1.48
N VAL A 128 3.13 -16.54 -1.71
CA VAL A 128 1.95 -15.66 -1.75
C VAL A 128 1.42 -15.61 -3.16
N HIS A 129 0.17 -16.02 -3.36
CA HIS A 129 -0.50 -15.86 -4.64
C HIS A 129 -0.88 -14.39 -4.86
N ALA A 130 -0.28 -13.77 -5.86
CA ALA A 130 -0.40 -12.34 -6.13
C ALA A 130 -1.19 -12.06 -7.41
N VAL A 131 -2.21 -11.21 -7.30
CA VAL A 131 -3.01 -10.72 -8.43
C VAL A 131 -2.57 -9.29 -8.77
N PHE A 132 -2.07 -9.12 -9.99
CA PHE A 132 -1.62 -7.85 -10.54
C PHE A 132 -2.67 -7.29 -11.50
N ILE A 133 -3.15 -6.08 -11.25
CA ILE A 133 -4.13 -5.38 -12.09
C ILE A 133 -3.56 -4.01 -12.42
N ARG A 134 -3.05 -3.83 -13.64
CA ARG A 134 -2.38 -2.59 -14.09
C ARG A 134 -1.38 -2.07 -13.04
N ALA A 135 -0.62 -3.00 -12.49
CA ALA A 135 0.18 -2.78 -11.29
C ALA A 135 1.32 -1.77 -11.51
N PRO A 136 1.67 -0.99 -10.49
CA PRO A 136 2.91 -0.21 -10.47
C PRO A 136 4.11 -1.13 -10.27
N GLN A 137 5.31 -0.61 -10.56
CA GLN A 137 6.58 -1.28 -10.30
C GLN A 137 7.48 -0.35 -9.53
N VAL A 138 8.20 -0.86 -8.54
CA VAL A 138 9.31 -0.16 -7.91
C VAL A 138 10.53 -0.31 -8.82
N THR A 139 11.08 0.81 -9.31
CA THR A 139 12.25 0.82 -10.19
C THR A 139 13.55 1.04 -9.44
N GLU A 140 13.50 1.78 -8.32
CA GLU A 140 14.64 2.08 -7.46
C GLU A 140 14.18 2.09 -6.00
N VAL A 141 15.07 1.72 -5.09
CA VAL A 141 14.86 1.76 -3.64
C VAL A 141 16.02 2.43 -2.95
N GLY A 142 15.73 3.18 -1.90
CA GLY A 142 16.73 3.76 -1.01
C GLY A 142 17.42 2.69 -0.15
N PRO A 143 18.53 3.07 0.54
CA PRO A 143 19.38 2.14 1.28
C PRO A 143 18.68 1.46 2.46
N ASP A 144 17.66 2.09 3.03
CA ASP A 144 16.92 1.57 4.19
C ASP A 144 15.62 0.85 3.79
N VAL A 145 15.39 0.64 2.49
CA VAL A 145 14.22 -0.05 1.96
C VAL A 145 14.53 -1.52 1.73
N GLU A 146 13.82 -2.39 2.42
CA GLU A 146 13.86 -3.83 2.24
C GLU A 146 12.94 -4.27 1.09
N VAL A 147 13.44 -5.10 0.18
CA VAL A 147 12.64 -5.75 -0.85
C VAL A 147 12.03 -7.02 -0.28
N LEU A 148 10.71 -7.08 -0.18
CA LEU A 148 9.97 -8.22 0.37
C LEU A 148 9.62 -9.28 -0.68
N ALA A 149 9.34 -8.86 -1.92
CA ALA A 149 9.03 -9.80 -3.01
C ALA A 149 9.39 -9.23 -4.38
N ARG A 150 9.68 -10.16 -5.30
CA ARG A 150 9.89 -9.87 -6.73
C ARG A 150 8.95 -10.70 -7.58
N ALA A 151 8.49 -10.12 -8.69
CA ALA A 151 7.78 -10.85 -9.72
C ALA A 151 8.73 -11.82 -10.48
N PRO A 152 8.20 -12.78 -11.26
CA PRO A 152 9.01 -13.81 -11.91
C PRO A 152 10.16 -13.32 -12.82
N HIS A 153 10.05 -12.11 -13.36
CA HIS A 153 11.09 -11.51 -14.21
C HIS A 153 12.05 -10.57 -13.42
N GLY A 154 11.92 -10.52 -12.09
CA GLY A 154 12.81 -9.77 -11.19
C GLY A 154 12.33 -8.39 -10.78
N GLU A 155 11.16 -7.94 -11.26
CA GLU A 155 10.56 -6.67 -10.88
C GLU A 155 10.28 -6.63 -9.37
N ILE A 156 10.62 -5.51 -8.71
CA ILE A 156 10.30 -5.32 -7.30
C ILE A 156 8.80 -5.00 -7.16
N VAL A 157 8.08 -5.83 -6.40
CA VAL A 157 6.62 -5.76 -6.26
C VAL A 157 6.13 -5.67 -4.82
N ALA A 158 7.01 -5.83 -3.84
CA ALA A 158 6.72 -5.59 -2.43
C ALA A 158 7.96 -5.06 -1.72
N VAL A 159 7.77 -4.04 -0.88
CA VAL A 159 8.84 -3.36 -0.16
C VAL A 159 8.40 -2.95 1.24
N ARG A 160 9.39 -2.75 2.14
CA ARG A 160 9.18 -2.22 3.48
C ARG A 160 10.28 -1.21 3.83
N GLN A 161 9.91 -0.16 4.54
CA GLN A 161 10.85 0.77 5.18
C GLN A 161 10.34 1.09 6.59
N GLY A 162 10.99 0.53 7.60
CA GLY A 162 10.53 0.66 8.98
C GLY A 162 9.08 0.19 9.16
N HIS A 163 8.20 1.11 9.50
CA HIS A 163 6.77 0.87 9.74
C HIS A 163 5.89 1.08 8.49
N VAL A 164 6.48 1.33 7.33
CA VAL A 164 5.77 1.52 6.06
C VAL A 164 5.99 0.30 5.17
N MET A 165 4.91 -0.32 4.70
CA MET A 165 4.92 -1.47 3.78
C MET A 165 4.11 -1.17 2.53
N ALA A 166 4.51 -1.69 1.38
CA ALA A 166 3.74 -1.52 0.16
C ALA A 166 3.87 -2.73 -0.77
N THR A 167 2.77 -3.05 -1.48
CA THR A 167 2.70 -4.09 -2.51
C THR A 167 2.14 -3.53 -3.81
N SER A 168 2.64 -4.02 -4.96
CA SER A 168 2.12 -3.68 -6.29
C SER A 168 0.80 -4.41 -6.60
N PHE A 169 0.57 -5.53 -5.95
CA PHE A 169 -0.55 -6.44 -6.15
C PHE A 169 -1.63 -6.28 -5.08
N HIS A 170 -2.71 -7.03 -5.21
CA HIS A 170 -3.93 -6.94 -4.42
C HIS A 170 -4.15 -8.21 -3.58
N PRO A 171 -3.50 -8.41 -2.41
CA PRO A 171 -3.75 -9.58 -1.58
C PRO A 171 -5.17 -9.61 -1.02
N GLU A 172 -5.81 -8.44 -0.89
CA GLU A 172 -7.21 -8.31 -0.46
C GLU A 172 -8.22 -8.89 -1.44
N CYS A 173 -7.83 -9.10 -2.70
CA CYS A 173 -8.69 -9.68 -3.74
C CYS A 173 -8.64 -11.22 -3.77
N GLN A 174 -7.78 -11.85 -2.98
CA GLN A 174 -7.64 -13.30 -2.90
C GLN A 174 -8.40 -13.86 -1.71
N ASP A 175 -9.34 -14.77 -1.98
CA ASP A 175 -10.06 -15.45 -0.90
C ASP A 175 -9.10 -16.34 -0.09
N GLY A 176 -9.02 -16.05 1.22
CA GLY A 176 -8.16 -16.78 2.15
C GLY A 176 -6.71 -16.27 2.25
N GLU A 177 -6.26 -15.33 1.40
CA GLU A 177 -4.95 -14.73 1.56
C GLU A 177 -5.01 -13.59 2.60
N VAL A 178 -4.56 -13.88 3.78
CA VAL A 178 -4.54 -12.92 4.90
C VAL A 178 -3.13 -12.60 5.41
N ARG A 179 -2.13 -13.41 5.01
CA ARG A 179 -0.76 -13.40 5.57
C ARG A 179 -0.03 -12.07 5.34
N VAL A 180 -0.24 -11.41 4.20
CA VAL A 180 0.35 -10.09 3.94
C VAL A 180 -0.22 -9.03 4.89
N HIS A 181 -1.53 -9.08 5.17
CA HIS A 181 -2.16 -8.19 6.16
C HIS A 181 -1.75 -8.55 7.59
N GLU A 182 -1.58 -9.84 7.90
CA GLU A 182 -1.08 -10.32 9.20
C GLU A 182 0.34 -9.82 9.45
N LEU A 183 1.23 -9.88 8.43
CA LEU A 183 2.57 -9.31 8.51
C LEU A 183 2.51 -7.80 8.82
N PHE A 184 1.61 -7.05 8.16
CA PHE A 184 1.41 -5.63 8.45
C PHE A 184 0.89 -5.39 9.87
N LEU A 185 -0.07 -6.20 10.36
CA LEU A 185 -0.56 -6.08 11.74
C LEU A 185 0.55 -6.34 12.76
N GLY A 186 1.50 -7.23 12.45
CA GLY A 186 2.71 -7.45 13.25
C GLY A 186 3.53 -6.15 13.38
N LEU A 187 3.74 -5.40 12.28
CA LEU A 187 4.43 -4.10 12.32
C LEU A 187 3.71 -3.07 13.20
N CYS A 188 2.38 -3.14 13.29
CA CYS A 188 1.61 -2.25 14.16
C CYS A 188 1.78 -2.62 15.64
N ALA A 189 1.88 -3.92 15.97
CA ALA A 189 2.03 -4.41 17.33
C ALA A 189 3.43 -4.13 17.92
N ASP A 190 4.48 -4.21 17.11
CA ASP A 190 5.87 -3.97 17.54
C ASP A 190 6.13 -2.51 17.99
N ARG A 191 5.19 -1.62 17.75
CA ARG A 191 5.24 -0.20 18.13
C ARG A 191 4.59 0.09 19.49
N ALA A 192 3.72 -0.81 19.99
CA ALA A 192 3.00 -0.62 21.25
C ALA A 192 3.89 -0.96 22.44
#